data_8eed98f3d311836a98009a9652f935e0
#
_entry.id   8eed98f3d311836a98009a9652f935e0
#
_cell.length_a   1.000
_cell.length_b   1.000
_cell.length_c   1.000
_cell.angle_alpha   90.00
_cell.angle_beta   90.00
_cell.angle_gamma   90.00
#
_symmetry.space_group_name_H-M   'P 1'
#
loop_
_entity.id
_entity.type
_entity.pdbx_description
1 polymer ?
#
loop_
_entity_poly.entity_id
_entity_poly.type
_entity_poly.pdbx_seq_one_letter_code
_entity_poly.pdbx_strand_id
1 'polypeptide(L)'
;KHRDREKIAATEDDRWVTGDLRTLLPDDSPFKTNTALRNLYTYGWLQIDLPSKYGSTSKTKPYDQVYGWTDTNGESQMFPIDHPKCSHSSAVNTGMGTCLVDDTAAGIYYSTPQELRDYRGELKRANAFIFITHQMENGMEMFAEIGKYKSKSQKSSMHGSYKAGIFGISEDYYWFDQLPSAAGADGNDFVTTSSVSIDGWRPYNKGRDLTIGKEDYRYLLGFRGTTEGNWDWETALTYSKAKMGDISNRIVYPLLYEHLAGSISTTSAAFNIFDTNWETNNGDGILADVTRIDVSSLAMIDFKISNPEVFNLPAGPVGMLVGAEWRQEEYSDDRSPYLDGTYTNNECCGVSASSTNNHPYSSTAMGSSPTSDVIGEKIVRSAFMEFSIPVTDKIDAQLAVRHEAFTDSNSATVGKFAVGYDVLDWLSLRASASTSFRPPNLVQVNQLEVARTGSKYDAVMQYLSSLENFNGGVPEDAADGSFINDFVVTNSIRYASGAEKLVAEESTNSSIGAIIQPIDGLTITYDIWTIEKENTIGLFGRNNHSVYDLLLRKQAGIGGASSVAEMVTYCKANLDTVDPLVGTSYINGSAVRRDDYWGSRDESDAHNAVFFQAGICPVGEQDLIRDEYL
;
A
#
# COMPACT_ATOMS: atom_id res chain seq x y z
N LYS A 1 27.56 -9.54 -17.93
CA LYS A 1 27.31 -8.12 -18.28
C LYS A 1 27.24 -7.31 -17.00
N HIS A 2 28.00 -6.22 -16.90
CA HIS A 2 27.98 -5.26 -15.80
C HIS A 2 27.36 -3.95 -16.27
N ARG A 3 26.55 -3.31 -15.41
CA ARG A 3 25.92 -2.02 -15.73
C ARG A 3 25.62 -1.25 -14.44
N ASP A 4 26.13 -0.03 -14.37
CA ASP A 4 25.92 0.90 -13.27
C ASP A 4 25.09 2.10 -13.71
N ARG A 5 24.38 2.67 -12.76
CA ARG A 5 23.62 3.90 -12.91
C ARG A 5 23.89 4.76 -11.68
N GLU A 6 24.28 5.99 -11.90
CA GLU A 6 24.56 6.96 -10.87
C GLU A 6 23.27 7.47 -10.19
N LYS A 7 23.40 7.89 -8.96
CA LYS A 7 22.40 8.58 -8.18
C LYS A 7 22.16 9.99 -8.76
N ILE A 8 20.92 10.48 -8.68
CA ILE A 8 20.54 11.86 -8.92
C ILE A 8 19.75 12.32 -7.69
N ALA A 9 20.30 13.26 -6.94
CA ALA A 9 19.61 13.88 -5.82
C ALA A 9 18.54 14.88 -6.30
N ALA A 10 17.50 15.09 -5.52
CA ALA A 10 16.47 16.07 -5.85
C ALA A 10 17.05 17.51 -5.87
N THR A 11 18.09 17.76 -5.09
CA THR A 11 18.82 19.03 -5.05
C THR A 11 19.58 19.39 -6.33
N GLU A 12 19.73 18.45 -7.27
CA GLU A 12 20.32 18.72 -8.58
C GLU A 12 19.36 19.43 -9.54
N ASP A 13 18.09 19.58 -9.17
CA ASP A 13 17.07 20.28 -9.96
C ASP A 13 16.32 21.28 -9.08
N ASP A 14 16.55 22.57 -9.28
CA ASP A 14 15.98 23.68 -8.49
C ASP A 14 14.44 23.65 -8.44
N ARG A 15 13.80 23.03 -9.41
CA ARG A 15 12.34 22.89 -9.45
C ARG A 15 11.80 21.97 -8.35
N TRP A 16 12.62 21.08 -7.81
CA TRP A 16 12.22 20.10 -6.79
C TRP A 16 12.41 20.62 -5.37
N VAL A 17 13.31 21.56 -5.17
CA VAL A 17 13.64 22.08 -3.84
C VAL A 17 12.89 23.36 -3.50
N THR A 18 12.25 24.02 -4.47
CA THR A 18 11.44 25.19 -4.17
C THR A 18 10.13 24.82 -3.48
N GLY A 19 9.88 25.42 -2.33
CA GLY A 19 8.60 25.34 -1.63
C GLY A 19 7.52 26.25 -2.22
N ASP A 20 7.87 27.08 -3.18
CA ASP A 20 6.98 28.07 -3.80
C ASP A 20 6.96 27.95 -5.32
N LEU A 21 5.92 27.32 -5.83
CA LEU A 21 5.75 27.14 -7.28
C LEU A 21 5.62 28.47 -8.04
N ARG A 22 5.32 29.59 -7.36
CA ARG A 22 5.23 30.90 -7.98
C ARG A 22 6.60 31.39 -8.45
N THR A 23 7.69 30.92 -7.85
CA THR A 23 9.06 31.25 -8.30
C THR A 23 9.35 30.74 -9.71
N LEU A 24 8.63 29.70 -10.15
CA LEU A 24 8.75 29.10 -11.49
C LEU A 24 7.90 29.81 -12.54
N LEU A 25 7.01 30.73 -12.14
CA LEU A 25 6.16 31.45 -13.06
C LEU A 25 6.90 32.69 -13.61
N PRO A 26 6.64 33.09 -14.87
CA PRO A 26 7.09 34.34 -15.42
C PRO A 26 6.66 35.54 -14.55
N ASP A 27 7.43 36.60 -14.56
CA ASP A 27 7.19 37.77 -13.70
C ASP A 27 5.87 38.48 -13.99
N ASP A 28 5.37 38.38 -15.20
CA ASP A 28 4.09 38.92 -15.67
C ASP A 28 2.90 37.96 -15.46
N SER A 29 3.10 36.81 -14.87
CA SER A 29 2.03 35.83 -14.65
C SER A 29 0.98 36.34 -13.68
N PRO A 30 -0.33 36.30 -14.04
CA PRO A 30 -1.41 36.70 -13.14
C PRO A 30 -1.55 35.76 -11.92
N PHE A 31 -0.92 34.59 -11.97
CA PHE A 31 -0.93 33.60 -10.87
C PHE A 31 0.22 33.80 -9.88
N LYS A 32 1.13 34.72 -10.11
CA LYS A 32 2.29 34.96 -9.24
C LYS A 32 1.90 35.40 -7.81
N THR A 33 0.74 36.00 -7.67
CA THR A 33 0.15 36.39 -6.37
C THR A 33 -0.75 35.34 -5.75
N ASN A 34 -1.01 34.20 -6.45
CA ASN A 34 -1.91 33.17 -5.97
C ASN A 34 -1.27 32.37 -4.84
N THR A 35 -1.79 32.52 -3.63
CA THR A 35 -1.28 31.84 -2.44
C THR A 35 -1.51 30.31 -2.46
N ALA A 36 -2.47 29.81 -3.25
CA ALA A 36 -2.68 28.37 -3.41
C ALA A 36 -1.54 27.65 -4.14
N LEU A 37 -0.67 28.39 -4.84
CA LEU A 37 0.53 27.83 -5.49
C LEU A 37 1.75 27.77 -4.57
N ARG A 38 1.61 28.18 -3.32
CA ARG A 38 2.61 27.91 -2.29
C ARG A 38 2.62 26.41 -1.99
N ASN A 39 3.77 25.94 -1.53
CA ASN A 39 3.77 24.61 -0.92
C ASN A 39 2.85 24.61 0.31
N LEU A 40 1.82 23.79 0.25
CA LEU A 40 0.82 23.67 1.32
C LEU A 40 1.37 23.09 2.64
N TYR A 41 2.59 22.52 2.61
CA TYR A 41 3.28 22.09 3.83
C TYR A 41 3.93 23.28 4.54
N THR A 42 3.08 24.14 5.05
CA THR A 42 3.47 25.37 5.77
C THR A 42 3.82 25.13 7.23
N TYR A 43 3.87 23.90 7.66
CA TYR A 43 4.18 23.53 9.04
C TYR A 43 5.67 23.69 9.32
N GLY A 44 5.99 24.14 10.52
CA GLY A 44 7.31 23.96 11.09
C GLY A 44 7.68 22.48 11.07
N TRP A 45 8.97 22.20 11.22
CA TRP A 45 9.39 20.81 11.35
C TRP A 45 8.91 20.18 12.66
N LEU A 46 8.55 21.00 13.66
CA LEU A 46 7.97 20.58 14.93
C LEU A 46 6.77 21.48 15.29
N GLN A 47 5.66 20.85 15.60
CA GLN A 47 4.48 21.47 16.23
C GLN A 47 4.26 20.78 17.57
N ILE A 48 4.20 21.54 18.64
CA ILE A 48 3.99 21.06 20.01
C ILE A 48 2.87 21.84 20.69
N ASP A 49 2.04 21.12 21.43
CA ASP A 49 1.02 21.68 22.29
C ASP A 49 1.58 21.79 23.71
N LEU A 50 1.89 22.98 24.14
CA LEU A 50 2.48 23.21 25.46
C LEU A 50 1.38 23.58 26.45
N PRO A 51 1.19 22.76 27.49
CA PRO A 51 0.21 23.04 28.51
C PRO A 51 0.57 24.31 29.28
N SER A 52 -0.45 25.05 29.67
CA SER A 52 -0.27 26.23 30.50
C SER A 52 0.32 25.84 31.86
N LYS A 53 1.46 26.40 32.20
CA LYS A 53 2.12 26.29 33.49
C LYS A 53 1.20 26.65 34.68
N TYR A 54 0.16 27.42 34.46
CA TYR A 54 -0.71 27.96 35.49
C TYR A 54 -2.08 27.29 35.62
N GLY A 55 -2.22 26.06 35.14
CA GLY A 55 -3.46 25.31 35.29
C GLY A 55 -4.65 25.82 34.44
N SER A 56 -4.40 26.73 33.52
CA SER A 56 -5.41 27.16 32.54
C SER A 56 -5.51 26.10 31.46
N THR A 57 -6.72 25.74 31.07
CA THR A 57 -6.98 24.88 29.91
C THR A 57 -6.77 25.61 28.59
N SER A 58 -6.41 26.88 28.62
CA SER A 58 -6.09 27.67 27.43
C SER A 58 -4.65 27.39 27.02
N LYS A 59 -4.48 26.75 25.89
CA LYS A 59 -3.20 26.42 25.25
C LYS A 59 -2.34 27.66 24.91
N THR A 60 -2.94 28.83 24.94
CA THR A 60 -2.36 30.07 24.42
C THR A 60 -1.62 30.88 25.45
N LYS A 61 -1.96 30.76 26.72
CA LYS A 61 -1.45 31.73 27.67
C LYS A 61 -0.18 31.33 28.33
N PRO A 62 0.63 31.27 28.77
CA PRO A 62 1.98 31.73 29.03
C PRO A 62 2.87 31.66 27.78
N TYR A 63 2.42 30.96 26.76
CA TYR A 63 3.18 30.84 25.53
C TYR A 63 3.15 32.13 24.72
N ASP A 64 1.98 32.76 24.57
CA ASP A 64 1.84 34.10 24.00
C ASP A 64 2.68 35.13 24.76
N GLN A 65 2.82 34.96 26.07
CA GLN A 65 3.62 35.87 26.89
C GLN A 65 5.13 35.58 26.83
N VAL A 66 5.50 34.30 26.64
CA VAL A 66 6.89 33.86 26.66
C VAL A 66 7.55 34.03 25.28
N TYR A 67 6.85 33.63 24.23
CA TYR A 67 7.37 33.67 22.87
C TYR A 67 6.56 34.57 21.94
N GLY A 68 5.50 35.18 22.47
CA GLY A 68 4.66 36.14 21.73
C GLY A 68 3.88 35.51 20.59
N TRP A 69 3.66 34.16 20.64
CA TRP A 69 3.07 33.50 19.49
C TRP A 69 2.41 32.15 19.80
N THR A 70 1.23 31.94 19.18
CA THR A 70 0.56 30.67 18.95
C THR A 70 -0.15 30.72 17.59
N ASP A 71 -0.32 29.59 16.92
CA ASP A 71 -1.17 29.53 15.75
C ASP A 71 -2.67 29.64 16.10
N THR A 72 -3.57 29.60 15.12
CA THR A 72 -5.01 29.67 15.31
C THR A 72 -5.57 28.54 16.19
N ASN A 73 -4.84 27.42 16.32
CA ASN A 73 -5.18 26.27 17.16
C ASN A 73 -4.49 26.29 18.52
N GLY A 74 -3.64 27.27 18.78
CA GLY A 74 -2.87 27.36 20.01
C GLY A 74 -1.55 26.60 19.99
N GLU A 75 -1.04 26.25 18.81
CA GLU A 75 0.19 25.48 18.61
C GLU A 75 1.37 26.37 18.25
N SER A 76 2.55 26.04 18.78
CA SER A 76 3.80 26.71 18.45
C SER A 76 4.51 26.00 17.30
N GLN A 77 5.06 26.78 16.39
CA GLN A 77 5.83 26.25 15.27
C GLN A 77 7.30 26.55 15.39
N MET A 78 8.13 25.55 15.17
CA MET A 78 9.57 25.64 15.28
C MET A 78 10.24 25.39 13.93
N PHE A 79 11.27 26.17 13.64
CA PHE A 79 12.03 26.12 12.40
C PHE A 79 13.53 26.10 12.67
N PRO A 80 14.35 25.54 11.77
CA PRO A 80 15.80 25.72 11.81
C PRO A 80 16.17 27.20 11.78
N ILE A 81 17.27 27.59 12.44
CA ILE A 81 17.64 29.00 12.59
C ILE A 81 17.95 29.72 11.27
N ASP A 82 18.39 28.98 10.28
CA ASP A 82 18.65 29.47 8.92
C ASP A 82 17.38 29.57 8.04
N HIS A 83 16.24 29.08 8.56
CA HIS A 83 14.99 29.14 7.85
C HIS A 83 14.50 30.59 7.70
N PRO A 84 13.97 30.99 6.54
CA PRO A 84 13.52 32.39 6.30
C PRO A 84 12.53 32.92 7.33
N LYS A 85 11.68 32.07 7.91
CA LYS A 85 10.77 32.47 9.00
C LYS A 85 11.49 32.94 10.25
N CYS A 86 12.68 32.48 10.54
CA CYS A 86 13.47 32.94 11.69
C CYS A 86 13.92 34.39 11.59
N SER A 87 13.83 35.02 10.43
CA SER A 87 14.06 36.47 10.23
C SER A 87 12.82 37.33 10.48
N HIS A 88 11.65 36.71 10.74
CA HIS A 88 10.43 37.46 11.05
C HIS A 88 10.53 38.15 12.42
N SER A 89 9.84 39.30 12.57
CA SER A 89 9.89 40.11 13.81
C SER A 89 9.32 39.40 15.04
N SER A 90 8.47 38.39 14.85
CA SER A 90 7.94 37.55 15.93
C SER A 90 8.82 36.33 16.23
N ALA A 91 9.89 36.11 15.47
CA ALA A 91 10.73 34.94 15.67
C ALA A 91 11.56 35.05 16.95
N VAL A 92 11.58 34.00 17.74
CA VAL A 92 12.40 33.87 18.96
C VAL A 92 13.42 32.76 18.77
N ASN A 93 14.70 33.11 18.87
CA ASN A 93 15.80 32.15 18.79
C ASN A 93 15.84 31.30 20.06
N THR A 94 15.75 29.96 19.92
CA THR A 94 15.81 29.03 21.05
C THR A 94 17.22 28.82 21.62
N GLY A 95 18.25 29.28 20.90
CA GLY A 95 19.64 29.02 21.26
C GLY A 95 20.16 27.63 20.91
N MET A 96 19.31 26.75 20.38
CA MET A 96 19.61 25.35 20.01
C MET A 96 19.56 25.11 18.49
N GLY A 97 19.93 26.12 17.70
CA GLY A 97 19.90 26.01 16.23
C GLY A 97 18.50 26.10 15.64
N THR A 98 17.51 26.57 16.39
CA THR A 98 16.11 26.72 15.97
C THR A 98 15.52 28.06 16.40
N CYS A 99 14.39 28.42 15.80
CA CYS A 99 13.54 29.52 16.22
C CYS A 99 12.08 29.09 16.34
N LEU A 100 11.33 29.74 17.22
CA LEU A 100 9.87 29.70 17.31
C LEU A 100 9.27 30.88 16.56
N VAL A 101 8.23 30.68 15.79
CA VAL A 101 7.66 31.72 14.92
C VAL A 101 6.13 31.64 14.96
N ASP A 102 5.50 32.80 14.93
CA ASP A 102 4.06 32.94 14.67
C ASP A 102 3.71 32.50 13.25
N ASP A 103 2.77 31.56 13.12
CA ASP A 103 2.33 31.07 11.81
C ASP A 103 1.60 32.12 10.96
N THR A 104 1.09 33.17 11.59
CA THR A 104 0.49 34.31 10.89
C THR A 104 1.48 35.12 10.07
N ALA A 105 2.79 34.83 10.19
CA ALA A 105 3.84 35.39 9.35
C ALA A 105 3.64 35.04 7.87
N ALA A 106 2.64 35.66 7.26
CA ALA A 106 2.23 35.40 5.90
C ALA A 106 3.37 35.68 4.89
N GLY A 107 3.51 34.81 3.91
CA GLY A 107 4.39 35.04 2.76
C GLY A 107 5.75 34.37 2.82
N ILE A 108 6.12 33.72 3.90
CA ILE A 108 7.41 33.05 4.05
C ILE A 108 7.30 31.57 3.66
N TYR A 109 8.30 31.08 2.96
CA TYR A 109 8.34 29.73 2.40
C TYR A 109 9.30 28.85 3.14
N TYR A 110 9.07 27.55 2.98
CA TYR A 110 9.86 26.51 3.59
C TYR A 110 10.68 25.78 2.56
N SER A 111 11.89 25.40 2.92
CA SER A 111 12.54 24.29 2.27
C SER A 111 11.68 23.05 2.51
N THR A 112 11.55 22.24 1.49
CA THR A 112 10.73 21.04 1.60
C THR A 112 11.60 19.87 2.02
N PRO A 113 11.06 18.88 2.80
CA PRO A 113 11.76 17.63 3.07
C PRO A 113 12.12 16.87 1.79
N GLN A 114 11.67 17.33 0.64
CA GLN A 114 12.03 16.81 -0.67
C GLN A 114 13.54 16.91 -0.96
N GLU A 115 14.24 17.86 -0.35
CA GLU A 115 15.69 17.97 -0.43
C GLU A 115 16.43 16.71 -0.01
N LEU A 116 15.83 15.94 0.89
CA LEU A 116 16.37 14.67 1.38
C LEU A 116 16.11 13.48 0.45
N ARG A 117 15.45 13.71 -0.69
CA ARG A 117 15.11 12.64 -1.64
C ARG A 117 16.11 12.53 -2.76
N ASP A 118 16.30 11.31 -3.19
CA ASP A 118 16.87 11.04 -4.49
C ASP A 118 15.76 10.96 -5.53
N TYR A 119 15.90 11.74 -6.60
CA TYR A 119 15.06 11.59 -7.77
C TYR A 119 15.28 10.23 -8.42
N ARG A 120 16.53 9.80 -8.45
CA ARG A 120 16.94 8.49 -8.96
C ARG A 120 18.05 7.90 -8.09
N GLY A 121 17.81 6.73 -7.52
CA GLY A 121 18.82 6.03 -6.74
C GLY A 121 19.96 5.45 -7.60
N GLU A 122 21.09 5.21 -6.94
CA GLU A 122 22.18 4.41 -7.51
C GLU A 122 21.71 2.99 -7.81
N LEU A 123 22.23 2.39 -8.86
CA LEU A 123 21.97 0.98 -9.20
C LEU A 123 23.20 0.33 -9.81
N LYS A 124 23.68 -0.71 -9.16
CA LYS A 124 24.75 -1.60 -9.66
C LYS A 124 24.16 -2.97 -9.97
N ARG A 125 24.48 -3.51 -11.14
CA ARG A 125 23.98 -4.82 -11.60
C ARG A 125 25.08 -5.62 -12.29
N ALA A 126 25.08 -6.91 -12.02
CA ALA A 126 25.89 -7.87 -12.75
C ALA A 126 25.04 -9.11 -13.06
N ASN A 127 25.20 -9.67 -14.25
CA ASN A 127 24.67 -10.97 -14.59
C ASN A 127 25.71 -11.81 -15.32
N ALA A 128 25.68 -13.11 -15.05
CA ALA A 128 26.43 -14.12 -15.75
C ALA A 128 25.45 -15.20 -16.21
N PHE A 129 25.66 -15.69 -17.41
CA PHE A 129 24.87 -16.75 -17.98
C PHE A 129 25.79 -17.71 -18.77
N ILE A 130 25.61 -19.00 -18.52
CA ILE A 130 26.40 -20.07 -19.15
C ILE A 130 25.40 -21.03 -19.78
N PHE A 131 25.61 -21.31 -21.06
CA PHE A 131 24.95 -22.39 -21.79
C PHE A 131 25.95 -23.49 -22.08
N ILE A 132 25.52 -24.72 -21.88
CA ILE A 132 26.31 -25.91 -22.22
C ILE A 132 25.40 -26.80 -23.06
N THR A 133 25.93 -27.23 -24.21
CA THR A 133 25.29 -28.27 -25.00
C THR A 133 26.34 -29.34 -25.30
N HIS A 134 25.96 -30.59 -25.21
CA HIS A 134 26.85 -31.71 -25.48
C HIS A 134 26.11 -32.82 -26.21
N GLN A 135 26.55 -33.12 -27.45
CA GLN A 135 26.04 -34.23 -28.23
C GLN A 135 26.68 -35.53 -27.76
N MET A 136 25.86 -36.51 -27.36
CA MET A 136 26.30 -37.81 -26.93
C MET A 136 26.46 -38.77 -28.13
N GLU A 137 27.30 -39.82 -27.98
CA GLU A 137 27.54 -40.83 -29.02
C GLU A 137 26.24 -41.58 -29.44
N ASN A 138 25.29 -41.70 -28.54
CA ASN A 138 24.00 -42.36 -28.80
C ASN A 138 22.94 -41.44 -29.47
N GLY A 139 23.34 -40.26 -29.94
CA GLY A 139 22.44 -39.30 -30.58
C GLY A 139 21.62 -38.40 -29.65
N MET A 140 21.73 -38.61 -28.33
CA MET A 140 21.09 -37.68 -27.37
C MET A 140 21.91 -36.40 -27.22
N GLU A 141 21.23 -35.31 -26.95
CA GLU A 141 21.85 -34.05 -26.58
C GLU A 141 21.53 -33.72 -25.12
N MET A 142 22.58 -33.43 -24.35
CA MET A 142 22.50 -32.82 -23.03
C MET A 142 22.57 -31.30 -23.20
N PHE A 143 21.71 -30.57 -22.52
CA PHE A 143 21.81 -29.13 -22.45
C PHE A 143 21.69 -28.66 -21.00
N ALA A 144 22.42 -27.60 -20.66
CA ALA A 144 22.37 -27.02 -19.32
C ALA A 144 22.48 -25.50 -19.38
N GLU A 145 21.83 -24.86 -18.43
CA GLU A 145 21.86 -23.42 -18.23
C GLU A 145 22.22 -23.10 -16.79
N ILE A 146 23.13 -22.17 -16.59
CA ILE A 146 23.49 -21.63 -15.30
C ILE A 146 23.39 -20.12 -15.38
N GLY A 147 22.47 -19.54 -14.63
CA GLY A 147 22.27 -18.10 -14.57
C GLY A 147 22.49 -17.56 -13.15
N LYS A 148 23.16 -16.43 -13.04
CA LYS A 148 23.28 -15.65 -11.82
C LYS A 148 23.07 -14.18 -12.12
N TYR A 149 22.16 -13.56 -11.37
CA TYR A 149 21.95 -12.12 -11.38
C TYR A 149 22.15 -11.56 -9.98
N LYS A 150 22.79 -10.39 -9.89
CA LYS A 150 22.91 -9.63 -8.65
C LYS A 150 22.74 -8.16 -8.94
N SER A 151 21.97 -7.48 -8.07
CA SER A 151 21.89 -6.02 -8.10
C SER A 151 21.86 -5.43 -6.69
N LYS A 152 22.39 -4.21 -6.58
CA LYS A 152 22.27 -3.37 -5.39
C LYS A 152 21.81 -1.99 -5.83
N SER A 153 20.72 -1.51 -5.22
CA SER A 153 20.20 -0.16 -5.40
C SER A 153 20.23 0.56 -4.07
N GLN A 154 20.65 1.82 -4.08
CA GLN A 154 20.63 2.69 -2.91
C GLN A 154 19.93 3.99 -3.26
N LYS A 155 19.06 4.45 -2.38
CA LYS A 155 18.39 5.74 -2.52
C LYS A 155 18.06 6.31 -1.15
N SER A 156 18.00 7.63 -1.06
CA SER A 156 17.49 8.34 0.10
C SER A 156 16.07 8.85 -0.13
N SER A 157 15.31 8.95 0.92
CA SER A 157 13.96 9.50 0.96
C SER A 157 13.80 10.28 2.27
N MET A 158 12.72 11.00 2.43
CA MET A 158 12.38 11.64 3.69
C MET A 158 11.78 10.61 4.66
N HIS A 159 11.96 10.86 5.96
CA HIS A 159 11.19 10.15 6.97
C HIS A 159 9.70 10.51 6.92
N GLY A 160 8.84 9.65 7.43
CA GLY A 160 7.44 9.96 7.69
C GLY A 160 7.28 11.13 8.68
N SER A 161 6.13 11.77 8.70
CA SER A 161 5.78 12.71 9.75
C SER A 161 5.23 11.98 10.95
N TYR A 162 5.66 12.39 12.14
CA TYR A 162 4.98 12.05 13.38
C TYR A 162 3.70 12.88 13.49
N LYS A 163 2.63 12.30 13.98
CA LYS A 163 1.38 13.00 14.30
C LYS A 163 0.97 12.64 15.71
N ALA A 164 0.26 13.57 16.36
CA ALA A 164 -0.28 13.38 17.69
C ALA A 164 -1.08 12.09 17.86
N GLY A 165 -1.12 11.56 19.07
CA GLY A 165 -2.00 10.47 19.46
C GLY A 165 -1.29 9.16 19.84
N ILE A 166 0.04 9.03 19.66
CA ILE A 166 0.75 7.83 20.12
C ILE A 166 1.29 8.04 21.53
N PHE A 167 2.06 9.08 21.78
CA PHE A 167 2.52 9.53 23.11
C PHE A 167 2.97 11.00 23.04
N GLY A 168 3.15 11.63 24.21
CA GLY A 168 3.70 12.97 24.33
C GLY A 168 5.17 12.97 24.77
N ILE A 169 5.70 14.16 24.98
CA ILE A 169 6.99 14.39 25.63
C ILE A 169 6.74 14.46 27.13
N SER A 170 7.57 13.77 27.95
CA SER A 170 7.45 13.81 29.41
C SER A 170 7.61 15.22 29.96
N GLU A 171 6.91 15.52 31.04
CA GLU A 171 7.09 16.78 31.78
C GLU A 171 8.54 16.97 32.29
N ASP A 172 9.22 15.88 32.64
CA ASP A 172 10.60 15.85 33.11
C ASP A 172 11.64 15.72 31.98
N TYR A 173 11.25 16.03 30.74
CA TYR A 173 12.13 15.90 29.59
C TYR A 173 13.33 16.84 29.71
N TYR A 174 14.55 16.28 29.72
CA TYR A 174 15.81 17.00 29.98
C TYR A 174 15.97 18.29 29.17
N TRP A 175 15.59 18.29 27.91
CA TRP A 175 15.81 19.43 27.03
C TRP A 175 14.81 20.57 27.23
N PHE A 176 13.75 20.40 28.03
CA PHE A 176 12.88 21.51 28.40
C PHE A 176 13.62 22.51 29.29
N ASP A 177 14.46 22.03 30.24
CA ASP A 177 15.25 22.88 31.13
C ASP A 177 16.38 23.61 30.40
N GLN A 178 16.74 23.15 29.19
CA GLN A 178 17.77 23.77 28.36
C GLN A 178 17.23 24.85 27.43
N LEU A 179 15.91 24.99 27.30
CA LEU A 179 15.29 26.06 26.52
C LEU A 179 15.54 27.41 27.21
N PRO A 180 15.92 28.48 26.45
CA PRO A 180 16.17 29.78 27.03
C PRO A 180 14.92 30.32 27.71
N SER A 181 15.09 30.93 28.86
CA SER A 181 14.05 31.74 29.50
C SER A 181 13.67 32.86 28.52
N ALA A 182 12.40 33.01 28.21
CA ALA A 182 11.98 34.10 27.32
C ALA A 182 12.13 35.44 28.03
N ALA A 183 12.70 36.41 27.36
CA ALA A 183 12.81 37.77 27.86
C ALA A 183 11.41 38.35 28.16
N GLY A 184 11.13 38.59 29.44
CA GLY A 184 9.83 39.10 29.94
C GLY A 184 8.94 38.06 30.64
N ALA A 185 9.32 36.81 30.65
CA ALA A 185 8.73 35.84 31.57
C ALA A 185 9.21 36.14 33.02
N ASP A 186 8.36 35.88 34.00
CA ASP A 186 8.60 36.13 35.44
C ASP A 186 9.72 35.28 36.05
N GLY A 187 10.84 35.08 35.34
CA GLY A 187 12.00 34.32 35.81
C GLY A 187 11.74 32.81 35.99
N ASN A 188 10.71 32.31 35.41
CA ASN A 188 10.36 30.91 35.47
C ASN A 188 10.78 30.22 34.16
N ASP A 189 11.66 29.26 34.33
CA ASP A 189 12.05 28.34 33.26
C ASP A 189 10.85 27.65 32.62
N PHE A 190 11.04 27.15 31.44
CA PHE A 190 10.06 26.43 30.66
C PHE A 190 9.72 25.09 31.35
N VAL A 191 8.96 25.14 32.45
CA VAL A 191 8.58 23.94 33.20
C VAL A 191 7.16 23.55 32.79
N THR A 192 7.00 22.35 32.29
CA THR A 192 5.68 21.76 32.05
C THR A 192 5.25 21.00 33.32
N THR A 193 3.97 21.05 33.65
CA THR A 193 3.36 20.29 34.75
C THR A 193 2.62 19.05 34.27
N SER A 194 2.70 18.77 33.00
CA SER A 194 2.09 17.61 32.34
C SER A 194 2.84 17.30 31.05
N SER A 195 2.66 16.10 30.53
CA SER A 195 3.23 15.70 29.25
C SER A 195 2.76 16.63 28.13
N VAL A 196 3.67 16.93 27.21
CA VAL A 196 3.44 17.81 26.07
C VAL A 196 3.02 17.00 24.86
N SER A 197 1.90 17.37 24.23
CA SER A 197 1.46 16.75 22.99
C SER A 197 2.31 17.19 21.80
N ILE A 198 2.61 16.26 20.90
CA ILE A 198 3.25 16.56 19.60
C ILE A 198 2.17 16.44 18.54
N ASP A 199 1.80 17.56 17.92
CA ASP A 199 0.79 17.57 16.85
C ASP A 199 1.38 17.33 15.46
N GLY A 200 2.66 17.63 15.30
CA GLY A 200 3.38 17.32 14.08
C GLY A 200 4.89 17.42 14.26
N TRP A 201 5.61 16.41 13.82
CA TRP A 201 7.06 16.43 13.76
C TRP A 201 7.56 15.63 12.57
N ARG A 202 8.63 16.11 11.96
CA ARG A 202 9.35 15.41 10.90
C ARG A 202 10.83 15.68 11.07
N PRO A 203 11.70 14.65 11.04
CA PRO A 203 13.14 14.85 11.14
C PRO A 203 13.64 15.84 10.09
N TYR A 204 14.38 16.84 10.53
CA TYR A 204 15.04 17.80 9.66
C TYR A 204 16.46 17.33 9.34
N ASN A 205 16.94 17.59 8.13
CA ASN A 205 18.28 17.23 7.66
C ASN A 205 18.67 15.74 7.78
N LYS A 206 17.72 14.85 8.07
CA LYS A 206 17.98 13.40 8.09
C LYS A 206 17.13 12.69 7.05
N GLY A 207 17.78 12.17 6.04
CA GLY A 207 17.17 11.28 5.07
C GLY A 207 17.03 9.86 5.61
N ARG A 208 16.04 9.15 5.11
CA ARG A 208 15.87 7.72 5.29
C ARG A 208 16.56 7.00 4.14
N ASP A 209 17.67 6.33 4.43
CA ASP A 209 18.38 5.53 3.45
C ASP A 209 17.71 4.18 3.26
N LEU A 210 17.56 3.79 2.01
CA LEU A 210 17.04 2.51 1.59
C LEU A 210 18.03 1.82 0.68
N THR A 211 18.51 0.66 1.08
CA THR A 211 19.32 -0.25 0.26
C THR A 211 18.48 -1.46 -0.12
N ILE A 212 18.41 -1.76 -1.42
CA ILE A 212 17.70 -2.93 -1.95
C ILE A 212 18.74 -3.82 -2.64
N GLY A 213 18.88 -5.06 -2.18
CA GLY A 213 19.66 -6.11 -2.79
C GLY A 213 18.77 -7.13 -3.49
N LYS A 214 19.18 -7.58 -4.69
CA LYS A 214 18.52 -8.70 -5.39
C LYS A 214 19.57 -9.71 -5.82
N GLU A 215 19.26 -10.97 -5.62
CA GLU A 215 20.08 -12.10 -6.10
C GLU A 215 19.17 -13.16 -6.69
N ASP A 216 19.43 -13.52 -7.96
CA ASP A 216 18.68 -14.57 -8.65
C ASP A 216 19.64 -15.63 -9.14
N TYR A 217 19.23 -16.89 -8.98
CA TYR A 217 19.93 -18.06 -9.47
C TYR A 217 18.99 -18.91 -10.31
N ARG A 218 19.52 -19.45 -11.41
CA ARG A 218 18.80 -20.41 -12.25
C ARG A 218 19.76 -21.52 -12.65
N TYR A 219 19.30 -22.73 -12.48
CA TYR A 219 19.96 -23.95 -12.93
C TYR A 219 18.96 -24.75 -13.75
N LEU A 220 19.40 -25.20 -14.91
CA LEU A 220 18.62 -26.11 -15.75
C LEU A 220 19.56 -27.17 -16.28
N LEU A 221 19.13 -28.43 -16.22
CA LEU A 221 19.76 -29.55 -16.86
C LEU A 221 18.70 -30.36 -17.60
N GLY A 222 18.90 -30.55 -18.89
CA GLY A 222 17.96 -31.28 -19.72
C GLY A 222 18.67 -32.23 -20.69
N PHE A 223 17.85 -33.15 -21.16
CA PHE A 223 18.23 -34.10 -22.20
C PHE A 223 17.14 -34.11 -23.27
N ARG A 224 17.53 -34.26 -24.50
CA ARG A 224 16.63 -34.42 -25.65
C ARG A 224 17.21 -35.36 -26.67
N GLY A 225 16.34 -35.97 -27.43
CA GLY A 225 16.76 -36.90 -28.50
C GLY A 225 15.58 -37.36 -29.31
N THR A 226 15.89 -38.08 -30.38
CA THR A 226 14.89 -38.70 -31.26
C THR A 226 15.03 -40.21 -31.16
N THR A 227 13.91 -40.91 -30.98
CA THR A 227 13.85 -42.37 -30.95
C THR A 227 13.59 -42.94 -32.34
N GLU A 228 13.74 -44.23 -32.49
CA GLU A 228 13.25 -44.95 -33.67
C GLU A 228 11.75 -44.68 -33.90
N GLY A 229 11.35 -44.34 -35.11
CA GLY A 229 9.96 -43.96 -35.42
C GLY A 229 9.65 -42.47 -35.30
N ASN A 230 10.66 -41.60 -35.32
CA ASN A 230 10.54 -40.13 -35.36
C ASN A 230 9.83 -39.52 -34.12
N TRP A 231 10.02 -40.13 -32.96
CA TRP A 231 9.58 -39.52 -31.71
C TRP A 231 10.68 -38.66 -31.11
N ASP A 232 10.48 -37.36 -31.13
CA ASP A 232 11.32 -36.40 -30.43
C ASP A 232 10.86 -36.27 -28.97
N TRP A 233 11.79 -36.38 -28.06
CA TRP A 233 11.53 -36.23 -26.62
C TRP A 233 12.50 -35.27 -25.98
N GLU A 234 12.00 -34.59 -24.96
CA GLU A 234 12.80 -33.68 -24.12
C GLU A 234 12.34 -33.79 -22.66
N THR A 235 13.30 -33.76 -21.76
CA THR A 235 13.06 -33.65 -20.31
C THR A 235 14.06 -32.65 -19.72
N ALA A 236 13.60 -31.86 -18.75
CA ALA A 236 14.47 -30.94 -18.05
C ALA A 236 14.14 -30.89 -16.56
N LEU A 237 15.19 -30.71 -15.76
CA LEU A 237 15.12 -30.33 -14.36
C LEU A 237 15.52 -28.85 -14.25
N THR A 238 14.64 -28.04 -13.68
CA THR A 238 14.89 -26.62 -13.45
C THR A 238 14.80 -26.31 -11.96
N TYR A 239 15.77 -25.57 -11.46
CA TYR A 239 15.71 -24.93 -10.14
C TYR A 239 16.02 -23.46 -10.28
N SER A 240 15.17 -22.59 -9.74
CA SER A 240 15.43 -21.16 -9.66
C SER A 240 15.08 -20.62 -8.29
N LYS A 241 15.86 -19.63 -7.84
CA LYS A 241 15.63 -18.94 -6.58
C LYS A 241 15.89 -17.46 -6.78
N ALA A 242 14.91 -16.64 -6.41
CA ALA A 242 15.04 -15.19 -6.35
C ALA A 242 14.98 -14.75 -4.90
N LYS A 243 15.92 -13.92 -4.48
CA LYS A 243 15.96 -13.28 -3.17
C LYS A 243 16.03 -11.78 -3.35
N MET A 244 15.10 -11.07 -2.70
CA MET A 244 15.15 -9.63 -2.56
C MET A 244 15.25 -9.29 -1.09
N GLY A 245 16.18 -8.42 -0.70
CA GLY A 245 16.25 -7.89 0.65
C GLY A 245 16.30 -6.37 0.58
N ASP A 246 15.53 -5.70 1.42
CA ASP A 246 15.70 -4.29 1.67
C ASP A 246 16.04 -4.02 3.14
N ILE A 247 16.84 -2.99 3.35
CA ILE A 247 17.17 -2.46 4.66
C ILE A 247 17.01 -0.95 4.63
N SER A 248 16.30 -0.43 5.60
CA SER A 248 16.05 1.00 5.72
C SER A 248 16.23 1.43 7.16
N ASN A 249 17.06 2.45 7.36
CA ASN A 249 17.22 3.10 8.65
C ASN A 249 15.98 3.95 8.93
N ARG A 250 15.26 3.63 10.00
CA ARG A 250 13.95 4.23 10.31
C ARG A 250 13.83 4.62 11.77
N ILE A 251 13.07 5.68 12.00
CA ILE A 251 12.61 6.00 13.35
C ILE A 251 11.60 4.94 13.77
N VAL A 252 11.78 4.39 14.97
CA VAL A 252 10.87 3.41 15.55
C VAL A 252 10.31 3.94 16.87
N TYR A 253 9.02 3.76 17.07
CA TYR A 253 8.31 4.30 18.22
C TYR A 253 8.88 3.85 19.59
N PRO A 254 9.30 2.60 19.81
CA PRO A 254 9.89 2.21 21.08
C PRO A 254 11.11 3.03 21.47
N LEU A 255 12.03 3.25 20.52
CA LEU A 255 13.22 4.05 20.78
C LEU A 255 12.88 5.54 20.94
N LEU A 256 11.97 6.06 20.11
CA LEU A 256 11.51 7.44 20.23
C LEU A 256 10.83 7.69 21.59
N TYR A 257 10.01 6.74 22.07
CA TYR A 257 9.38 6.81 23.38
C TYR A 257 10.41 6.88 24.51
N GLU A 258 11.42 6.00 24.51
CA GLU A 258 12.47 5.99 25.52
C GLU A 258 13.20 7.35 25.64
N HIS A 259 13.37 8.03 24.50
CA HIS A 259 14.05 9.32 24.43
C HIS A 259 13.15 10.53 24.74
N LEU A 260 11.83 10.45 24.55
CA LEU A 260 10.91 11.56 24.78
C LEU A 260 10.08 11.43 26.05
N ALA A 261 9.77 10.22 26.51
CA ALA A 261 8.88 9.96 27.64
C ALA A 261 9.30 8.77 28.51
N GLY A 262 10.32 8.01 28.12
CA GLY A 262 10.84 6.86 28.87
C GLY A 262 12.04 7.18 29.76
N SER A 263 12.81 6.17 30.13
CA SER A 263 13.90 6.28 31.10
C SER A 263 15.06 7.17 30.65
N ILE A 264 15.27 7.30 29.34
CA ILE A 264 16.33 8.14 28.77
C ILE A 264 15.91 9.62 28.74
N SER A 265 14.61 9.92 28.71
CA SER A 265 14.09 11.28 28.51
C SER A 265 14.59 12.32 29.51
N THR A 266 14.86 11.91 30.73
CA THR A 266 15.32 12.78 31.83
C THR A 266 16.83 13.00 31.86
N THR A 267 17.56 12.51 30.86
CA THR A 267 19.02 12.59 30.81
C THR A 267 19.52 13.37 29.61
N SER A 268 20.75 13.84 29.63
CA SER A 268 21.39 14.50 28.49
C SER A 268 21.60 13.59 27.27
N ALA A 269 21.41 12.27 27.44
CA ALA A 269 21.43 11.31 26.34
C ALA A 269 20.10 11.28 25.56
N ALA A 270 19.05 11.94 26.06
CA ALA A 270 17.77 12.05 25.36
C ALA A 270 17.96 12.68 23.96
N PHE A 271 17.19 12.20 23.01
CA PHE A 271 17.11 12.85 21.69
C PHE A 271 16.62 14.28 21.85
N ASN A 272 17.40 15.26 21.41
CA ASN A 272 16.99 16.66 21.46
C ASN A 272 16.07 16.99 20.26
N ILE A 273 14.77 17.00 20.49
CA ILE A 273 13.78 17.31 19.47
C ILE A 273 13.82 18.78 19.01
N PHE A 274 14.49 19.66 19.79
CA PHE A 274 14.63 21.09 19.48
C PHE A 274 15.87 21.41 18.65
N ASP A 275 16.79 20.46 18.48
CA ASP A 275 18.02 20.65 17.73
C ASP A 275 17.89 20.01 16.32
N THR A 276 18.16 20.80 15.30
CA THR A 276 18.13 20.36 13.90
C THR A 276 19.39 19.62 13.46
N ASN A 277 20.47 19.73 14.23
CA ASN A 277 21.72 19.08 13.90
C ASN A 277 21.72 17.63 14.39
N TRP A 278 21.68 16.68 13.47
CA TRP A 278 21.59 15.26 13.77
C TRP A 278 22.83 14.71 14.50
N GLU A 279 23.99 15.35 14.37
CA GLU A 279 25.21 14.93 15.06
C GLU A 279 25.20 15.30 16.55
N THR A 280 24.45 16.35 16.92
CA THR A 280 24.40 16.90 18.28
C THR A 280 23.11 16.54 19.04
N ASN A 281 22.06 16.17 18.32
CA ASN A 281 20.73 15.94 18.91
C ASN A 281 20.48 14.51 19.42
N ASN A 282 21.48 13.63 19.43
CA ASN A 282 21.36 12.21 19.77
C ASN A 282 20.37 11.43 18.88
N GLY A 283 20.15 11.89 17.66
CA GLY A 283 19.13 11.36 16.75
C GLY A 283 19.34 9.91 16.31
N ASP A 284 20.58 9.41 16.30
CA ASP A 284 20.83 8.01 15.97
C ASP A 284 20.25 7.04 17.02
N GLY A 285 20.01 7.52 18.26
CA GLY A 285 19.38 6.74 19.32
C GLY A 285 17.93 6.35 19.06
N ILE A 286 17.22 7.08 18.19
CA ILE A 286 15.81 6.80 17.85
C ILE A 286 15.66 6.00 16.55
N LEU A 287 16.77 5.60 15.91
CA LEU A 287 16.79 4.87 14.64
C LEU A 287 17.04 3.38 14.84
N ALA A 288 16.41 2.58 14.00
CA ALA A 288 16.69 1.16 13.86
C ALA A 288 16.76 0.77 12.39
N ASP A 289 17.55 -0.26 12.10
CA ASP A 289 17.57 -0.90 10.80
C ASP A 289 16.34 -1.80 10.67
N VAL A 290 15.45 -1.41 9.78
CA VAL A 290 14.22 -2.14 9.48
C VAL A 290 14.42 -2.91 8.18
N THR A 291 14.35 -4.22 8.26
CA THR A 291 14.62 -5.15 7.16
C THR A 291 13.35 -5.80 6.61
N ARG A 292 13.42 -6.22 5.36
CA ARG A 292 12.49 -7.14 4.72
C ARG A 292 13.25 -8.06 3.79
N ILE A 293 12.95 -9.34 3.82
CA ILE A 293 13.58 -10.35 2.98
C ILE A 293 12.50 -11.18 2.28
N ASP A 294 12.37 -10.99 0.97
CA ASP A 294 11.50 -11.81 0.12
C ASP A 294 12.33 -12.92 -0.53
N VAL A 295 11.84 -14.14 -0.49
CA VAL A 295 12.42 -15.28 -1.18
C VAL A 295 11.33 -16.00 -1.97
N SER A 296 11.62 -16.28 -3.24
CA SER A 296 10.78 -17.14 -4.08
C SER A 296 11.66 -18.23 -4.70
N SER A 297 11.22 -19.48 -4.65
CA SER A 297 11.89 -20.61 -5.29
C SER A 297 10.95 -21.43 -6.15
N LEU A 298 11.49 -22.01 -7.19
CA LEU A 298 10.82 -22.92 -8.11
C LEU A 298 11.71 -24.11 -8.35
N ALA A 299 11.19 -25.31 -8.07
CA ALA A 299 11.75 -26.59 -8.54
C ALA A 299 10.78 -27.21 -9.54
N MET A 300 11.25 -27.63 -10.69
CA MET A 300 10.40 -28.17 -11.76
C MET A 300 11.09 -29.31 -12.48
N ILE A 301 10.33 -30.33 -12.80
CA ILE A 301 10.71 -31.36 -13.78
C ILE A 301 9.60 -31.45 -14.83
N ASP A 302 9.99 -31.47 -16.09
CA ASP A 302 9.08 -31.64 -17.20
C ASP A 302 9.55 -32.75 -18.15
N PHE A 303 8.59 -33.33 -18.84
CA PHE A 303 8.80 -34.28 -19.91
C PHE A 303 7.80 -34.01 -21.03
N LYS A 304 8.27 -33.98 -22.25
CA LYS A 304 7.44 -33.91 -23.46
C LYS A 304 7.97 -34.86 -24.53
N ILE A 305 7.04 -35.38 -25.30
CA ILE A 305 7.33 -36.24 -26.45
C ILE A 305 6.41 -35.86 -27.61
N SER A 306 6.94 -35.79 -28.80
CA SER A 306 6.21 -35.40 -30.00
C SER A 306 6.58 -36.26 -31.20
N ASN A 307 5.64 -36.42 -32.09
CA ASN A 307 5.85 -37.06 -33.37
C ASN A 307 5.08 -36.27 -34.45
N PRO A 308 5.76 -35.79 -35.50
CA PRO A 308 5.11 -35.04 -36.57
C PRO A 308 4.16 -35.89 -37.44
N GLU A 309 4.25 -37.22 -37.34
CA GLU A 309 3.52 -38.17 -38.20
C GLU A 309 3.04 -39.39 -37.40
N VAL A 310 2.04 -39.21 -36.52
CA VAL A 310 1.45 -40.33 -35.75
C VAL A 310 0.58 -41.22 -36.62
N PHE A 311 -0.17 -40.61 -37.53
CA PHE A 311 -0.94 -41.27 -38.61
C PHE A 311 -1.18 -40.30 -39.75
N ASN A 312 -1.53 -40.83 -40.93
CA ASN A 312 -1.75 -40.06 -42.14
C ASN A 312 -3.23 -39.88 -42.45
N LEU A 313 -3.65 -38.66 -42.72
CA LEU A 313 -4.89 -38.30 -43.39
C LEU A 313 -4.66 -38.13 -44.91
N PRO A 314 -5.71 -38.10 -45.72
CA PRO A 314 -5.54 -37.82 -47.15
C PRO A 314 -4.79 -36.52 -47.47
N ALA A 315 -4.86 -35.54 -46.58
CA ALA A 315 -4.24 -34.23 -46.74
C ALA A 315 -2.82 -34.16 -46.13
N GLY A 316 -2.35 -35.18 -45.42
CA GLY A 316 -1.01 -35.20 -44.86
C GLY A 316 -0.92 -35.84 -43.46
N PRO A 317 0.27 -35.82 -42.87
CA PRO A 317 0.52 -36.42 -41.56
C PRO A 317 -0.09 -35.61 -40.40
N VAL A 318 -0.63 -36.30 -39.41
CA VAL A 318 -1.07 -35.70 -38.16
C VAL A 318 0.06 -35.70 -37.14
N GLY A 319 0.43 -34.53 -36.67
CA GLY A 319 1.40 -34.35 -35.59
C GLY A 319 0.72 -34.41 -34.23
N MET A 320 1.44 -35.00 -33.24
CA MET A 320 1.03 -35.06 -31.83
C MET A 320 2.17 -34.68 -30.89
N LEU A 321 1.81 -33.96 -29.83
CA LEU A 321 2.67 -33.72 -28.68
C LEU A 321 1.92 -34.08 -27.40
N VAL A 322 2.62 -34.77 -26.47
CA VAL A 322 2.12 -35.08 -25.13
C VAL A 322 3.20 -34.73 -24.11
N GLY A 323 2.79 -34.20 -22.96
CA GLY A 323 3.74 -33.86 -21.93
C GLY A 323 3.13 -33.86 -20.53
N ALA A 324 4.01 -33.89 -19.55
CA ALA A 324 3.69 -33.78 -18.14
C ALA A 324 4.71 -32.89 -17.43
N GLU A 325 4.28 -32.23 -16.39
CA GLU A 325 5.11 -31.34 -15.58
C GLU A 325 4.74 -31.51 -14.11
N TRP A 326 5.77 -31.48 -13.27
CA TRP A 326 5.64 -31.32 -11.83
C TRP A 326 6.47 -30.11 -11.41
N ARG A 327 5.87 -29.20 -10.64
CA ARG A 327 6.57 -28.05 -10.08
C ARG A 327 6.16 -27.77 -8.65
N GLN A 328 7.10 -27.31 -7.87
CA GLN A 328 6.95 -26.81 -6.52
C GLN A 328 7.37 -25.34 -6.49
N GLU A 329 6.48 -24.51 -6.02
CA GLU A 329 6.67 -23.08 -5.84
C GLU A 329 6.65 -22.77 -4.34
N GLU A 330 7.65 -22.02 -3.86
CA GLU A 330 7.73 -21.58 -2.48
C GLU A 330 7.90 -20.08 -2.45
N TYR A 331 7.29 -19.44 -1.46
CA TYR A 331 7.42 -18.01 -1.21
C TYR A 331 7.51 -17.75 0.28
N SER A 332 8.41 -16.83 0.67
CA SER A 332 8.46 -16.26 2.02
C SER A 332 8.74 -14.76 1.95
N ASP A 333 8.04 -14.00 2.78
CA ASP A 333 8.26 -12.57 3.01
C ASP A 333 8.48 -12.40 4.52
N ASP A 334 9.74 -12.23 4.92
CA ASP A 334 10.21 -12.09 6.31
C ASP A 334 10.48 -10.61 6.59
N ARG A 335 9.79 -10.07 7.56
CA ARG A 335 9.83 -8.65 7.92
C ARG A 335 10.44 -8.43 9.29
N SER A 336 11.01 -7.26 9.47
CA SER A 336 11.51 -6.83 10.77
C SER A 336 10.41 -6.85 11.84
N PRO A 337 10.73 -7.23 13.10
CA PRO A 337 9.80 -7.16 14.24
C PRO A 337 9.14 -5.79 14.45
N TYR A 338 9.74 -4.72 13.92
CA TYR A 338 9.13 -3.39 13.89
C TYR A 338 8.03 -3.21 12.83
N LEU A 339 7.87 -4.18 11.91
CA LEU A 339 6.88 -4.14 10.83
C LEU A 339 5.83 -5.24 10.90
N ASP A 340 6.18 -6.42 11.41
CA ASP A 340 5.35 -7.62 11.35
C ASP A 340 4.29 -7.72 12.46
N GLY A 341 4.32 -6.80 13.42
CA GLY A 341 3.44 -6.78 14.59
C GLY A 341 4.01 -7.50 15.81
N THR A 342 5.25 -8.01 15.77
CA THR A 342 5.93 -8.58 16.93
C THR A 342 6.09 -7.53 18.04
N TYR A 343 6.51 -6.31 17.68
CA TYR A 343 6.52 -5.18 18.60
C TYR A 343 5.26 -4.34 18.37
N THR A 344 4.47 -4.14 19.41
CA THR A 344 3.26 -3.32 19.37
C THR A 344 3.45 -2.01 20.15
N ASN A 345 2.74 -0.97 19.76
CA ASN A 345 2.79 0.32 20.46
C ASN A 345 2.24 0.22 21.90
N ASN A 346 1.34 -0.73 22.17
CA ASN A 346 0.79 -0.95 23.50
C ASN A 346 1.84 -1.41 24.49
N GLU A 347 2.73 -2.29 24.05
CA GLU A 347 3.77 -2.87 24.91
C GLU A 347 4.89 -1.89 25.19
N CYS A 348 5.26 -1.07 24.18
CA CYS A 348 6.39 -0.17 24.31
C CYS A 348 6.03 1.18 24.94
N CYS A 349 4.83 1.71 24.64
CA CYS A 349 4.65 3.14 24.69
C CYS A 349 3.46 3.60 25.55
N GLY A 350 2.85 2.69 26.32
CA GLY A 350 1.78 3.00 27.28
C GLY A 350 0.47 3.50 26.64
N VAL A 351 0.27 3.24 25.37
CA VAL A 351 -0.88 3.72 24.63
C VAL A 351 -2.10 2.85 24.94
N SER A 352 -3.25 3.46 25.23
CA SER A 352 -4.48 2.74 25.59
C SER A 352 -5.00 1.85 24.46
N ALA A 353 -5.46 0.65 24.79
CA ALA A 353 -6.00 -0.33 23.84
C ALA A 353 -7.24 0.14 23.06
N SER A 354 -7.82 1.29 23.42
CA SER A 354 -9.01 1.85 22.78
C SER A 354 -8.70 2.81 21.63
N SER A 355 -7.44 3.16 21.37
CA SER A 355 -7.12 4.07 20.27
C SER A 355 -6.92 3.27 18.97
N THR A 356 -7.30 3.87 17.85
CA THR A 356 -7.11 3.31 16.50
C THR A 356 -5.65 3.03 16.15
N ASN A 357 -4.72 3.59 16.94
CA ASN A 357 -3.27 3.34 16.84
C ASN A 357 -2.81 2.08 17.59
N ASN A 358 -3.70 1.42 18.30
CA ASN A 358 -3.43 0.29 19.19
C ASN A 358 -3.86 -1.05 18.66
N HIS A 359 -4.11 -1.15 17.39
CA HIS A 359 -4.42 -2.43 16.79
C HIS A 359 -3.26 -3.41 17.04
N PRO A 360 -3.56 -4.70 17.37
CA PRO A 360 -2.54 -5.71 17.60
C PRO A 360 -1.56 -5.91 16.45
N TYR A 361 -1.91 -5.39 15.26
CA TYR A 361 -1.06 -5.42 14.07
C TYR A 361 -0.45 -4.05 13.74
N SER A 362 -0.35 -3.11 14.68
CA SER A 362 0.25 -1.81 14.38
C SER A 362 1.78 -1.89 14.31
N SER A 363 2.32 -1.37 13.22
CA SER A 363 3.76 -1.24 13.01
C SER A 363 4.35 -0.20 13.95
N THR A 364 5.45 -0.54 14.61
CA THR A 364 6.22 0.41 15.42
C THR A 364 7.24 1.21 14.61
N ALA A 365 7.47 0.86 13.34
CA ALA A 365 8.29 1.66 12.43
C ALA A 365 7.51 2.85 11.88
N MET A 366 7.99 4.07 12.17
CA MET A 366 7.31 5.32 11.79
C MET A 366 7.03 5.41 10.29
N GLY A 367 5.81 5.81 9.95
CA GLY A 367 5.37 5.97 8.55
C GLY A 367 5.26 4.67 7.78
N SER A 368 5.09 3.54 8.48
CA SER A 368 4.82 2.23 7.89
C SER A 368 3.45 1.72 8.28
N SER A 369 2.91 0.91 7.41
CA SER A 369 1.76 0.08 7.76
C SER A 369 2.26 -1.26 8.29
N PRO A 370 1.63 -1.82 9.32
CA PRO A 370 1.93 -3.16 9.79
C PRO A 370 1.63 -4.16 8.67
N THR A 371 2.52 -5.13 8.54
CA THR A 371 2.39 -6.19 7.53
C THR A 371 3.08 -7.43 8.09
N SER A 372 2.29 -8.45 8.36
CA SER A 372 2.78 -9.73 8.89
C SER A 372 3.64 -10.47 7.86
N ASP A 373 4.45 -11.38 8.34
CA ASP A 373 5.19 -12.33 7.49
C ASP A 373 4.24 -13.19 6.68
N VAL A 374 4.72 -13.62 5.51
CA VAL A 374 3.97 -14.52 4.63
C VAL A 374 4.86 -15.68 4.25
N ILE A 375 4.35 -16.89 4.42
CA ILE A 375 5.00 -18.12 3.95
C ILE A 375 3.94 -18.93 3.20
N GLY A 376 4.31 -19.43 2.03
CA GLY A 376 3.43 -20.25 1.23
C GLY A 376 4.19 -21.24 0.34
N GLU A 377 3.57 -22.38 0.10
CA GLU A 377 4.06 -23.42 -0.79
C GLU A 377 2.91 -23.92 -1.67
N LYS A 378 3.21 -24.21 -2.92
CA LYS A 378 2.27 -24.81 -3.86
C LYS A 378 2.95 -25.86 -4.73
N ILE A 379 2.32 -27.02 -4.85
CA ILE A 379 2.71 -28.04 -5.82
C ILE A 379 1.70 -28.07 -6.96
N VAL A 380 2.19 -28.09 -8.18
CA VAL A 380 1.39 -28.19 -9.39
C VAL A 380 1.80 -29.43 -10.18
N ARG A 381 0.80 -30.20 -10.62
CA ARG A 381 0.96 -31.34 -11.51
C ARG A 381 0.15 -31.09 -12.76
N SER A 382 0.81 -31.14 -13.91
CA SER A 382 0.19 -30.85 -15.19
C SER A 382 0.34 -32.01 -16.15
N ALA A 383 -0.68 -32.21 -16.98
CA ALA A 383 -0.60 -33.05 -18.18
C ALA A 383 -1.23 -32.30 -19.37
N PHE A 384 -0.63 -32.42 -20.52
CA PHE A 384 -1.09 -31.74 -21.72
C PHE A 384 -0.90 -32.55 -22.99
N MET A 385 -1.73 -32.28 -23.98
CA MET A 385 -1.70 -32.90 -25.29
C MET A 385 -2.07 -31.88 -26.35
N GLU A 386 -1.44 -31.98 -27.51
CA GLU A 386 -1.70 -31.15 -28.68
C GLU A 386 -1.65 -31.99 -29.97
N PHE A 387 -2.53 -31.65 -30.90
CA PHE A 387 -2.57 -32.22 -32.23
C PHE A 387 -2.50 -31.12 -33.30
N SER A 388 -1.70 -31.39 -34.35
CA SER A 388 -1.69 -30.61 -35.61
C SER A 388 -2.28 -31.49 -36.70
N ILE A 389 -3.37 -31.06 -37.29
CA ILE A 389 -4.22 -31.87 -38.16
C ILE A 389 -4.40 -31.20 -39.52
N PRO A 390 -3.77 -31.69 -40.58
CA PRO A 390 -4.08 -31.26 -41.96
C PRO A 390 -5.42 -31.86 -42.40
N VAL A 391 -6.49 -31.05 -42.36
CA VAL A 391 -7.86 -31.49 -42.67
C VAL A 391 -8.03 -31.63 -44.16
N THR A 392 -7.50 -30.69 -44.94
CA THR A 392 -7.41 -30.71 -46.41
C THR A 392 -6.10 -30.03 -46.82
N ASP A 393 -5.74 -30.06 -48.11
CA ASP A 393 -4.58 -29.35 -48.68
C ASP A 393 -4.60 -27.83 -48.39
N LYS A 394 -5.73 -27.28 -47.98
CA LYS A 394 -5.95 -25.85 -47.71
C LYS A 394 -6.40 -25.55 -46.29
N ILE A 395 -6.72 -26.55 -45.50
CA ILE A 395 -7.26 -26.38 -44.15
C ILE A 395 -6.42 -27.17 -43.17
N ASP A 396 -5.86 -26.49 -42.21
CA ASP A 396 -5.19 -27.04 -41.06
C ASP A 396 -5.97 -26.74 -39.78
N ALA A 397 -5.92 -27.63 -38.81
CA ALA A 397 -6.53 -27.47 -37.49
C ALA A 397 -5.54 -27.82 -36.36
N GLN A 398 -5.67 -27.15 -35.25
CA GLN A 398 -4.92 -27.42 -34.02
C GLN A 398 -5.90 -27.70 -32.89
N LEU A 399 -5.69 -28.77 -32.15
CA LEU A 399 -6.38 -29.10 -30.90
C LEU A 399 -5.37 -29.17 -29.76
N ALA A 400 -5.66 -28.56 -28.63
CA ALA A 400 -4.84 -28.70 -27.44
C ALA A 400 -5.70 -28.79 -26.18
N VAL A 401 -5.26 -29.57 -25.21
CA VAL A 401 -5.85 -29.66 -23.89
C VAL A 401 -4.75 -29.72 -22.84
N ARG A 402 -4.96 -29.02 -21.72
CA ARG A 402 -4.07 -29.06 -20.53
C ARG A 402 -4.91 -29.18 -19.28
N HIS A 403 -4.50 -30.06 -18.40
CA HIS A 403 -5.05 -30.21 -17.04
C HIS A 403 -3.98 -29.90 -16.03
N GLU A 404 -4.33 -29.09 -15.02
CA GLU A 404 -3.47 -28.79 -13.88
C GLU A 404 -4.18 -29.06 -12.56
N ALA A 405 -3.50 -29.74 -11.64
CA ALA A 405 -3.92 -29.96 -10.27
C ALA A 405 -3.00 -29.22 -9.30
N PHE A 406 -3.59 -28.44 -8.40
CA PHE A 406 -2.90 -27.60 -7.42
C PHE A 406 -3.13 -28.16 -6.01
N THR A 407 -2.20 -27.92 -5.09
CA THR A 407 -2.37 -28.26 -3.68
C THR A 407 -3.14 -27.21 -2.88
N ASP A 408 -3.19 -25.98 -3.36
CA ASP A 408 -3.75 -24.79 -2.68
C ASP A 408 -5.06 -24.27 -3.30
N SER A 409 -5.50 -24.87 -4.41
CA SER A 409 -6.71 -24.44 -5.12
C SER A 409 -7.31 -25.58 -5.95
N ASN A 410 -8.46 -25.31 -6.59
CA ASN A 410 -9.13 -26.27 -7.45
C ASN A 410 -8.32 -26.55 -8.72
N SER A 411 -8.37 -27.80 -9.20
CA SER A 411 -7.81 -28.16 -10.51
C SER A 411 -8.52 -27.42 -11.65
N ALA A 412 -7.78 -27.16 -12.72
CA ALA A 412 -8.29 -26.51 -13.92
C ALA A 412 -7.99 -27.33 -15.17
N THR A 413 -8.93 -27.33 -16.12
CA THR A 413 -8.75 -27.94 -17.45
C THR A 413 -9.07 -26.91 -18.51
N VAL A 414 -8.14 -26.69 -19.43
CA VAL A 414 -8.29 -25.74 -20.53
C VAL A 414 -8.05 -26.40 -21.86
N GLY A 415 -8.67 -25.83 -22.89
CA GLY A 415 -8.55 -26.33 -24.26
C GLY A 415 -8.41 -25.22 -25.28
N LYS A 416 -7.89 -25.59 -26.42
CA LYS A 416 -7.77 -24.71 -27.60
C LYS A 416 -8.16 -25.46 -28.85
N PHE A 417 -8.94 -24.80 -29.68
CA PHE A 417 -9.19 -25.15 -31.07
C PHE A 417 -8.77 -23.97 -31.94
N ALA A 418 -8.01 -24.25 -33.00
CA ALA A 418 -7.67 -23.26 -34.00
C ALA A 418 -7.79 -23.87 -35.39
N VAL A 419 -8.11 -23.07 -36.38
CA VAL A 419 -8.21 -23.45 -37.79
C VAL A 419 -7.63 -22.37 -38.70
N GLY A 420 -6.81 -22.80 -39.64
CA GLY A 420 -6.32 -22.03 -40.76
C GLY A 420 -6.96 -22.48 -42.05
N TYR A 421 -7.29 -21.56 -42.95
CA TYR A 421 -7.83 -21.84 -44.26
C TYR A 421 -7.20 -20.96 -45.33
N ASP A 422 -6.39 -21.58 -46.20
CA ASP A 422 -5.79 -20.95 -47.39
C ASP A 422 -6.83 -20.87 -48.52
N VAL A 423 -7.59 -19.78 -48.53
CA VAL A 423 -8.69 -19.53 -49.48
C VAL A 423 -8.12 -19.38 -50.88
N LEU A 424 -7.08 -18.54 -51.01
CA LEU A 424 -6.35 -18.22 -52.23
C LEU A 424 -4.86 -18.12 -51.92
N ASP A 425 -4.01 -18.20 -52.92
CA ASP A 425 -2.54 -18.11 -52.73
C ASP A 425 -2.08 -16.82 -52.00
N TRP A 426 -2.91 -15.78 -52.06
CA TRP A 426 -2.66 -14.49 -51.41
C TRP A 426 -3.56 -14.19 -50.21
N LEU A 427 -4.49 -15.10 -49.83
CA LEU A 427 -5.47 -14.89 -48.76
C LEU A 427 -5.62 -16.13 -47.91
N SER A 428 -5.20 -16.02 -46.65
CA SER A 428 -5.46 -17.02 -45.60
C SER A 428 -6.38 -16.46 -44.53
N LEU A 429 -7.35 -17.23 -44.08
CA LEU A 429 -8.22 -16.95 -42.94
C LEU A 429 -7.81 -17.80 -41.78
N ARG A 430 -7.98 -17.27 -40.57
CA ARG A 430 -7.72 -17.98 -39.31
C ARG A 430 -8.79 -17.72 -38.27
N ALA A 431 -9.12 -18.73 -37.49
CA ALA A 431 -10.00 -18.59 -36.34
C ALA A 431 -9.49 -19.44 -35.19
N SER A 432 -9.70 -18.96 -33.95
CA SER A 432 -9.40 -19.76 -32.78
C SER A 432 -10.38 -19.50 -31.64
N ALA A 433 -10.58 -20.53 -30.83
CA ALA A 433 -11.30 -20.46 -29.56
C ALA A 433 -10.48 -21.21 -28.51
N SER A 434 -10.34 -20.63 -27.34
CA SER A 434 -9.60 -21.27 -26.25
C SER A 434 -10.13 -20.81 -24.89
N THR A 435 -9.97 -21.68 -23.90
CA THR A 435 -10.11 -21.31 -22.49
C THR A 435 -8.72 -21.16 -21.87
N SER A 436 -8.62 -20.34 -20.84
CA SER A 436 -7.41 -20.22 -20.00
C SER A 436 -7.79 -19.97 -18.55
N PHE A 437 -6.85 -20.16 -17.67
CA PHE A 437 -7.05 -19.92 -16.24
C PHE A 437 -5.80 -19.27 -15.64
N ARG A 438 -5.98 -18.63 -14.48
CA ARG A 438 -4.90 -18.13 -13.63
C ARG A 438 -5.19 -18.51 -12.18
N PRO A 439 -4.43 -19.43 -11.57
CA PRO A 439 -4.61 -19.77 -10.17
C PRO A 439 -4.22 -18.58 -9.29
N PRO A 440 -4.75 -18.50 -8.04
CA PRO A 440 -4.28 -17.53 -7.07
C PRO A 440 -2.78 -17.68 -6.85
N ASN A 441 -2.10 -16.57 -6.61
CA ASN A 441 -0.70 -16.63 -6.20
C ASN A 441 -0.57 -16.87 -4.69
N LEU A 442 0.64 -17.26 -4.24
CA LEU A 442 0.88 -17.62 -2.84
C LEU A 442 0.61 -16.46 -1.86
N VAL A 443 0.79 -15.20 -2.29
CA VAL A 443 0.46 -14.03 -1.46
C VAL A 443 -1.06 -13.87 -1.31
N GLN A 444 -1.82 -14.03 -2.41
CA GLN A 444 -3.29 -13.90 -2.37
C GLN A 444 -3.94 -14.95 -1.46
N VAL A 445 -3.34 -16.14 -1.34
CA VAL A 445 -3.85 -17.21 -0.46
C VAL A 445 -3.37 -17.03 0.98
N ASN A 446 -2.09 -16.73 1.18
CA ASN A 446 -1.43 -16.84 2.49
C ASN A 446 -1.23 -15.50 3.20
N GLN A 447 -1.53 -14.35 2.57
CA GLN A 447 -1.35 -13.04 3.19
C GLN A 447 -2.23 -12.92 4.44
N LEU A 448 -1.62 -12.72 5.59
CA LEU A 448 -2.31 -12.34 6.81
C LEU A 448 -2.81 -10.89 6.72
N GLU A 449 -3.62 -10.49 7.68
CA GLU A 449 -4.19 -9.14 7.72
C GLU A 449 -3.11 -8.04 7.64
N VAL A 450 -3.29 -7.11 6.72
CA VAL A 450 -2.42 -5.95 6.52
C VAL A 450 -3.22 -4.68 6.74
N ALA A 451 -2.89 -3.94 7.80
CA ALA A 451 -3.53 -2.67 8.08
C ALA A 451 -3.07 -1.55 7.13
N ARG A 452 -4.03 -0.73 6.71
CA ARG A 452 -3.78 0.49 5.92
C ARG A 452 -4.71 1.60 6.41
N THR A 453 -4.13 2.70 6.87
CA THR A 453 -4.89 3.89 7.26
C THR A 453 -5.09 4.84 6.09
N GLY A 454 -6.08 5.70 6.18
CA GLY A 454 -6.31 6.78 5.22
C GLY A 454 -7.71 7.35 5.29
N SER A 455 -7.82 8.62 4.95
CA SER A 455 -9.11 9.32 4.87
C SER A 455 -9.96 8.73 3.76
N LYS A 456 -11.21 8.39 4.06
CA LYS A 456 -12.18 7.80 3.13
C LYS A 456 -13.58 8.36 3.37
N TYR A 457 -14.38 8.34 2.32
CA TYR A 457 -15.79 8.67 2.42
C TYR A 457 -16.54 7.55 3.13
N ASP A 458 -17.37 7.94 4.08
CA ASP A 458 -18.39 7.08 4.67
C ASP A 458 -19.68 7.24 3.86
N ALA A 459 -20.07 6.20 3.13
CA ALA A 459 -21.24 6.27 2.25
C ALA A 459 -22.56 6.47 3.02
N VAL A 460 -22.66 5.98 4.27
CA VAL A 460 -23.84 6.20 5.12
C VAL A 460 -23.92 7.67 5.50
N MET A 461 -22.85 8.25 6.01
CA MET A 461 -22.82 9.66 6.41
C MET A 461 -22.98 10.59 5.21
N GLN A 462 -22.37 10.27 4.07
CA GLN A 462 -22.55 11.02 2.82
C GLN A 462 -24.01 11.01 2.35
N TYR A 463 -24.66 9.86 2.42
CA TYR A 463 -26.08 9.76 2.06
C TYR A 463 -26.96 10.57 3.02
N LEU A 464 -26.73 10.48 4.33
CA LEU A 464 -27.48 11.23 5.35
C LEU A 464 -27.27 12.73 5.21
N SER A 465 -26.04 13.17 4.98
CA SER A 465 -25.72 14.58 4.72
C SER A 465 -26.45 15.13 3.48
N SER A 466 -26.66 14.30 2.46
CA SER A 466 -27.43 14.70 1.27
C SER A 466 -28.93 14.92 1.58
N LEU A 467 -29.48 14.18 2.52
CA LEU A 467 -30.89 14.35 2.98
C LEU A 467 -31.05 15.59 3.87
N GLU A 468 -30.12 15.81 4.77
CA GLU A 468 -30.06 16.98 5.65
C GLU A 468 -30.04 18.28 4.83
N ASN A 469 -29.16 18.38 3.86
CA ASN A 469 -29.06 19.53 2.96
C ASN A 469 -30.32 19.75 2.08
N PHE A 470 -31.00 18.65 1.73
CA PHE A 470 -32.15 18.71 0.84
C PHE A 470 -33.44 19.21 1.55
N ASN A 471 -33.63 18.89 2.81
CA ASN A 471 -34.88 19.17 3.53
C ASN A 471 -34.91 20.51 4.30
N GLY A 472 -33.82 21.29 4.28
CA GLY A 472 -33.77 22.63 4.88
C GLY A 472 -34.06 22.68 6.37
N GLY A 473 -34.06 21.54 7.05
CA GLY A 473 -34.36 21.40 8.47
C GLY A 473 -33.20 20.81 9.22
N VAL A 474 -32.18 21.62 9.46
CA VAL A 474 -31.10 21.27 10.37
C VAL A 474 -31.64 21.40 11.78
N PRO A 475 -31.51 20.41 12.68
CA PRO A 475 -31.78 20.61 14.11
C PRO A 475 -30.94 21.79 14.62
N GLU A 476 -31.50 22.53 15.55
CA GLU A 476 -30.96 23.81 16.05
C GLU A 476 -29.54 23.67 16.65
N ASP A 477 -29.16 22.47 17.10
CA ASP A 477 -27.81 22.14 17.61
C ASP A 477 -26.80 21.85 16.49
N ALA A 478 -27.23 21.65 15.26
CA ALA A 478 -26.43 21.64 14.06
C ALA A 478 -26.33 23.04 13.43
N ALA A 479 -26.51 24.08 14.22
CA ALA A 479 -26.43 25.48 13.78
C ALA A 479 -25.01 25.90 13.32
N ASP A 480 -24.02 25.11 13.60
CA ASP A 480 -22.67 25.18 12.99
C ASP A 480 -22.56 24.38 11.68
N GLY A 481 -23.65 23.75 11.29
CA GLY A 481 -23.84 23.25 9.90
C GLY A 481 -23.32 21.89 9.61
N SER A 482 -22.87 21.05 10.57
CA SER A 482 -22.04 19.99 10.07
C SER A 482 -21.87 18.71 10.85
N PHE A 483 -22.67 18.36 11.86
CA PHE A 483 -22.38 17.14 12.61
C PHE A 483 -22.20 15.91 11.71
N ILE A 484 -23.12 15.66 10.77
CA ILE A 484 -22.99 14.54 9.82
C ILE A 484 -21.93 14.83 8.77
N ASN A 485 -21.78 16.09 8.34
CA ASN A 485 -20.75 16.49 7.37
C ASN A 485 -19.32 16.24 7.87
N ASP A 486 -19.07 16.39 9.16
CA ASP A 486 -17.76 16.14 9.76
C ASP A 486 -17.34 14.66 9.67
N PHE A 487 -18.33 13.76 9.61
CA PHE A 487 -18.11 12.32 9.49
C PHE A 487 -18.22 11.76 8.07
N VAL A 488 -18.47 12.61 7.06
CA VAL A 488 -18.50 12.19 5.65
C VAL A 488 -17.13 11.71 5.19
N VAL A 489 -16.04 12.25 5.76
CA VAL A 489 -14.69 11.81 5.50
C VAL A 489 -14.03 11.36 6.80
N THR A 490 -13.86 10.07 6.97
CA THR A 490 -13.26 9.46 8.16
C THR A 490 -11.87 8.93 7.91
N ASN A 491 -11.05 8.85 8.96
CA ASN A 491 -9.77 8.15 8.95
C ASN A 491 -10.00 6.70 9.35
N SER A 492 -10.40 5.87 8.40
CA SER A 492 -10.65 4.46 8.66
C SER A 492 -9.44 3.57 8.39
N ILE A 493 -9.33 2.51 9.16
CA ILE A 493 -8.35 1.45 8.95
C ILE A 493 -8.96 0.41 8.00
N ARG A 494 -8.20 -0.01 7.00
CA ARG A 494 -8.53 -1.15 6.16
C ARG A 494 -7.60 -2.30 6.48
N TYR A 495 -8.15 -3.45 6.82
CA TYR A 495 -7.43 -4.70 6.89
C TYR A 495 -7.65 -5.47 5.60
N ALA A 496 -6.57 -5.70 4.86
CA ALA A 496 -6.58 -6.55 3.68
C ALA A 496 -5.94 -7.89 4.04
N SER A 497 -6.63 -8.98 3.76
CA SER A 497 -6.13 -10.34 4.00
C SER A 497 -6.22 -11.20 2.75
N GLY A 498 -5.44 -12.27 2.71
CA GLY A 498 -5.61 -13.36 1.76
C GLY A 498 -6.89 -14.16 2.03
N ALA A 499 -7.27 -15.00 1.10
CA ALA A 499 -8.40 -15.92 1.27
C ALA A 499 -8.00 -17.35 0.88
N GLU A 500 -8.20 -18.29 1.80
CA GLU A 500 -7.79 -19.70 1.62
C GLU A 500 -8.58 -20.44 0.53
N LYS A 501 -9.75 -19.93 0.14
CA LYS A 501 -10.68 -20.62 -0.78
C LYS A 501 -10.88 -19.89 -2.09
N LEU A 502 -9.87 -19.21 -2.56
CA LEU A 502 -9.93 -18.56 -3.87
C LEU A 502 -10.02 -19.62 -4.97
N VAL A 503 -10.90 -19.36 -5.94
CA VAL A 503 -10.96 -20.12 -7.19
C VAL A 503 -10.03 -19.49 -8.22
N ALA A 504 -9.59 -20.29 -9.20
CA ALA A 504 -8.81 -19.74 -10.31
C ALA A 504 -9.65 -18.76 -11.12
N GLU A 505 -9.03 -17.68 -11.59
CA GLU A 505 -9.62 -16.85 -12.64
C GLU A 505 -9.71 -17.67 -13.93
N GLU A 506 -10.83 -17.59 -14.61
CA GLU A 506 -11.04 -18.25 -15.90
C GLU A 506 -11.21 -17.22 -17.01
N SER A 507 -10.84 -17.60 -18.22
CA SER A 507 -11.15 -16.78 -19.38
C SER A 507 -11.48 -17.61 -20.60
N THR A 508 -12.41 -17.08 -21.40
CA THR A 508 -12.74 -17.57 -22.74
C THR A 508 -12.21 -16.57 -23.77
N ASN A 509 -11.41 -17.08 -24.70
CA ASN A 509 -10.76 -16.28 -25.72
C ASN A 509 -11.22 -16.76 -27.10
N SER A 510 -11.54 -15.83 -27.97
CA SER A 510 -11.86 -16.12 -29.38
C SER A 510 -11.18 -15.10 -30.30
N SER A 511 -10.76 -15.55 -31.46
CA SER A 511 -10.25 -14.67 -32.51
C SER A 511 -10.64 -15.14 -33.88
N ILE A 512 -10.77 -14.19 -34.79
CA ILE A 512 -10.89 -14.41 -36.23
C ILE A 512 -10.04 -13.39 -36.97
N GLY A 513 -9.33 -13.82 -38.00
CA GLY A 513 -8.43 -12.94 -38.72
C GLY A 513 -8.18 -13.36 -40.16
N ALA A 514 -7.52 -12.48 -40.87
CA ALA A 514 -7.11 -12.68 -42.27
C ALA A 514 -5.64 -12.27 -42.46
N ILE A 515 -4.92 -13.03 -43.26
CA ILE A 515 -3.59 -12.73 -43.77
C ILE A 515 -3.70 -12.50 -45.25
N ILE A 516 -3.32 -11.34 -45.74
CA ILE A 516 -3.45 -10.90 -47.12
C ILE A 516 -2.08 -10.58 -47.68
N GLN A 517 -1.65 -11.30 -48.72
CA GLN A 517 -0.35 -11.13 -49.39
C GLN A 517 -0.60 -10.83 -50.90
N PRO A 518 -1.08 -9.63 -51.23
CA PRO A 518 -1.55 -9.32 -52.58
C PRO A 518 -0.42 -9.22 -53.62
N ILE A 519 0.80 -8.92 -53.17
CA ILE A 519 2.03 -8.83 -53.96
C ILE A 519 3.25 -9.26 -53.13
N ASP A 520 4.34 -9.63 -53.79
CA ASP A 520 5.58 -9.96 -53.13
C ASP A 520 6.10 -8.79 -52.26
N GLY A 521 6.48 -9.11 -51.04
CA GLY A 521 7.02 -8.14 -50.08
C GLY A 521 5.96 -7.33 -49.29
N LEU A 522 4.66 -7.52 -49.54
CA LEU A 522 3.57 -6.89 -48.78
C LEU A 522 2.71 -7.94 -48.06
N THR A 523 2.71 -7.92 -46.74
CA THR A 523 1.82 -8.74 -45.90
C THR A 523 0.97 -7.82 -45.03
N ILE A 524 -0.35 -8.01 -45.07
CA ILE A 524 -1.33 -7.30 -44.23
C ILE A 524 -2.01 -8.35 -43.35
N THR A 525 -2.04 -8.15 -42.06
CA THR A 525 -2.80 -8.97 -41.11
C THR A 525 -3.87 -8.15 -40.43
N TYR A 526 -5.04 -8.73 -40.31
CA TYR A 526 -6.19 -8.14 -39.63
C TYR A 526 -6.82 -9.18 -38.70
N ASP A 527 -6.91 -8.89 -37.43
CA ASP A 527 -7.49 -9.77 -36.42
C ASP A 527 -8.50 -9.04 -35.53
N ILE A 528 -9.62 -9.70 -35.29
CA ILE A 528 -10.59 -9.33 -34.26
C ILE A 528 -10.51 -10.39 -33.15
N TRP A 529 -10.44 -9.98 -31.93
CA TRP A 529 -10.37 -10.88 -30.78
C TRP A 529 -11.27 -10.41 -29.65
N THR A 530 -11.76 -11.37 -28.86
CA THR A 530 -12.53 -11.14 -27.64
C THR A 530 -11.96 -12.00 -26.53
N ILE A 531 -11.83 -11.40 -25.34
CA ILE A 531 -11.43 -12.07 -24.10
C ILE A 531 -12.47 -11.75 -23.04
N GLU A 532 -13.15 -12.77 -22.55
CA GLU A 532 -14.06 -12.68 -21.41
C GLU A 532 -13.40 -13.32 -20.20
N LYS A 533 -13.39 -12.60 -19.07
CA LYS A 533 -12.80 -13.09 -17.82
C LYS A 533 -13.87 -13.24 -16.76
N GLU A 534 -13.79 -14.34 -16.02
CA GLU A 534 -14.64 -14.65 -14.88
C GLU A 534 -13.79 -14.90 -13.62
N ASN A 535 -14.39 -14.80 -12.44
CA ASN A 535 -13.74 -15.05 -11.15
C ASN A 535 -12.46 -14.23 -10.94
N THR A 536 -12.45 -12.96 -11.39
CA THR A 536 -11.27 -12.11 -11.25
C THR A 536 -10.93 -11.89 -9.79
N ILE A 537 -9.74 -12.33 -9.38
CA ILE A 537 -9.27 -12.21 -8.01
C ILE A 537 -8.86 -10.77 -7.72
N GLY A 538 -9.49 -10.17 -6.73
CA GLY A 538 -9.22 -8.80 -6.33
C GLY A 538 -9.79 -8.48 -4.96
N LEU A 539 -9.38 -7.34 -4.41
CA LEU A 539 -10.02 -6.77 -3.23
C LEU A 539 -11.25 -5.98 -3.66
N PHE A 540 -12.36 -6.15 -2.96
CA PHE A 540 -13.60 -5.43 -3.26
C PHE A 540 -13.42 -3.91 -3.12
N GLY A 541 -12.57 -3.49 -2.20
CA GLY A 541 -12.14 -2.11 -2.02
C GLY A 541 -13.02 -1.31 -1.06
N ARG A 542 -12.38 -0.35 -0.38
CA ARG A 542 -13.00 0.42 0.72
C ARG A 542 -14.31 1.12 0.33
N ASN A 543 -14.31 1.79 -0.82
CA ASN A 543 -15.49 2.54 -1.26
C ASN A 543 -16.66 1.61 -1.55
N ASN A 544 -16.41 0.47 -2.17
CA ASN A 544 -17.45 -0.52 -2.47
C ASN A 544 -18.01 -1.13 -1.18
N HIS A 545 -17.15 -1.45 -0.22
CA HIS A 545 -17.59 -1.93 1.10
C HIS A 545 -18.45 -0.89 1.82
N SER A 546 -18.07 0.39 1.80
CA SER A 546 -18.84 1.47 2.43
C SER A 546 -20.23 1.64 1.76
N VAL A 547 -20.28 1.59 0.43
CA VAL A 547 -21.56 1.63 -0.31
C VAL A 547 -22.40 0.38 -0.03
N TYR A 548 -21.78 -0.79 0.03
CA TYR A 548 -22.47 -2.03 0.32
C TYR A 548 -23.02 -2.05 1.75
N ASP A 549 -22.29 -1.52 2.73
CA ASP A 549 -22.78 -1.32 4.11
C ASP A 549 -24.02 -0.43 4.13
N LEU A 550 -24.02 0.69 3.39
CA LEU A 550 -25.21 1.53 3.23
C LEU A 550 -26.41 0.75 2.66
N LEU A 551 -26.19 -0.06 1.63
CA LEU A 551 -27.26 -0.87 1.01
C LEU A 551 -27.82 -1.91 1.98
N LEU A 552 -26.96 -2.61 2.72
CA LEU A 552 -27.37 -3.56 3.75
C LEU A 552 -28.19 -2.88 4.85
N ARG A 553 -27.78 -1.71 5.31
CA ARG A 553 -28.50 -0.93 6.33
C ARG A 553 -29.85 -0.42 5.85
N LYS A 554 -29.92 0.00 4.59
CA LYS A 554 -31.20 0.36 3.96
C LYS A 554 -32.14 -0.83 3.80
N GLN A 555 -31.59 -2.01 3.48
CA GLN A 555 -32.39 -3.24 3.38
C GLN A 555 -32.85 -3.76 4.74
N ALA A 556 -32.00 -3.65 5.77
CA ALA A 556 -32.30 -4.07 7.13
C ALA A 556 -33.14 -3.04 7.89
N GLY A 557 -33.20 -1.80 7.41
CA GLY A 557 -34.06 -0.77 7.99
C GLY A 557 -35.54 -1.08 7.79
N ILE A 558 -36.37 -0.41 8.57
CA ILE A 558 -37.83 -0.52 8.44
C ILE A 558 -38.31 0.20 7.17
N GLY A 559 -38.43 -0.50 6.09
CA GLY A 559 -39.10 -0.04 4.89
C GLY A 559 -40.61 0.11 5.18
N GLY A 560 -41.11 1.36 5.19
CA GLY A 560 -42.55 1.63 5.40
C GLY A 560 -42.97 1.78 6.86
N ALA A 561 -42.05 2.12 7.77
CA ALA A 561 -42.37 2.56 9.10
C ALA A 561 -43.40 3.72 9.05
N SER A 562 -44.46 3.63 9.81
CA SER A 562 -45.53 4.61 9.81
C SER A 562 -45.26 5.79 10.75
N SER A 563 -44.24 5.66 11.61
CA SER A 563 -43.87 6.71 12.59
C SER A 563 -42.41 6.55 13.05
N VAL A 564 -41.81 7.64 13.56
CA VAL A 564 -40.49 7.65 14.20
C VAL A 564 -40.48 6.72 15.41
N ALA A 565 -41.53 6.64 16.19
CA ALA A 565 -41.62 5.76 17.34
C ALA A 565 -41.53 4.27 16.98
N GLU A 566 -42.06 3.87 15.82
CA GLU A 566 -41.94 2.51 15.29
C GLU A 566 -40.49 2.21 14.89
N MET A 567 -39.80 3.15 14.21
CA MET A 567 -38.39 3.07 13.89
C MET A 567 -37.51 2.93 15.13
N VAL A 568 -37.76 3.80 16.14
CA VAL A 568 -37.04 3.75 17.42
C VAL A 568 -37.15 2.39 18.09
N THR A 569 -38.38 1.87 18.15
CA THR A 569 -38.67 0.57 18.77
C THR A 569 -37.92 -0.55 18.03
N TYR A 570 -37.95 -0.52 16.71
CA TYR A 570 -37.24 -1.48 15.86
C TYR A 570 -35.72 -1.41 16.08
N CYS A 571 -35.13 -0.23 16.04
CA CYS A 571 -33.69 -0.04 16.17
C CYS A 571 -33.15 -0.41 17.56
N LYS A 572 -33.94 -0.21 18.61
CA LYS A 572 -33.61 -0.69 19.96
C LYS A 572 -33.62 -2.21 20.07
N ALA A 573 -34.45 -2.89 19.29
CA ALA A 573 -34.56 -4.36 19.27
C ALA A 573 -33.54 -5.03 18.34
N ASN A 574 -33.04 -4.34 17.31
CA ASN A 574 -32.17 -4.85 16.29
C ASN A 574 -30.81 -4.12 16.31
N LEU A 575 -30.03 -4.43 17.31
CA LEU A 575 -28.67 -3.90 17.46
C LEU A 575 -27.71 -4.58 16.48
N ASP A 576 -26.72 -3.83 16.02
CA ASP A 576 -25.59 -4.39 15.28
C ASP A 576 -24.83 -5.42 16.13
N THR A 577 -24.16 -6.35 15.46
CA THR A 577 -23.27 -7.30 16.12
C THR A 577 -21.98 -6.59 16.50
N VAL A 578 -21.46 -6.84 17.70
CA VAL A 578 -20.15 -6.34 18.15
C VAL A 578 -19.05 -7.28 17.67
N ASP A 579 -18.05 -6.75 17.01
CA ASP A 579 -16.83 -7.49 16.65
C ASP A 579 -15.97 -7.69 17.91
N PRO A 580 -15.76 -8.93 18.37
CA PRO A 580 -15.06 -9.20 19.63
C PRO A 580 -13.56 -8.81 19.60
N LEU A 581 -12.99 -8.65 18.41
CA LEU A 581 -11.56 -8.33 18.26
C LEU A 581 -11.26 -6.84 18.43
N VAL A 582 -12.19 -5.99 17.99
CA VAL A 582 -11.97 -4.54 17.95
C VAL A 582 -13.01 -3.76 18.76
N GLY A 583 -14.05 -4.41 19.26
CA GLY A 583 -15.11 -3.77 20.08
C GLY A 583 -16.08 -2.90 19.29
N THR A 584 -15.93 -2.77 17.98
CA THR A 584 -16.77 -1.97 17.09
C THR A 584 -17.96 -2.77 16.55
N SER A 585 -19.01 -2.11 16.15
CA SER A 585 -20.25 -2.76 15.70
C SER A 585 -20.32 -2.94 14.17
N TYR A 586 -21.03 -3.95 13.70
CA TYR A 586 -21.28 -4.17 12.28
C TYR A 586 -22.64 -4.82 12.02
N ILE A 587 -23.23 -4.52 10.86
CA ILE A 587 -24.39 -5.24 10.37
C ILE A 587 -23.96 -6.55 9.70
N ASN A 588 -24.74 -7.62 9.89
CA ASN A 588 -24.43 -8.93 9.33
C ASN A 588 -24.25 -8.85 7.79
N GLY A 589 -23.18 -9.44 7.29
CA GLY A 589 -22.77 -9.39 5.87
C GLY A 589 -21.93 -8.17 5.47
N SER A 590 -21.73 -7.18 6.37
CA SER A 590 -20.86 -6.03 6.10
C SER A 590 -19.43 -6.29 6.55
N ALA A 591 -18.48 -5.87 5.73
CA ALA A 591 -17.06 -5.78 6.10
C ALA A 591 -16.73 -4.51 6.89
N VAL A 592 -17.65 -3.54 6.95
CA VAL A 592 -17.46 -2.26 7.65
C VAL A 592 -17.73 -2.45 9.14
N ARG A 593 -16.79 -1.96 9.95
CA ARG A 593 -16.93 -1.83 11.40
C ARG A 593 -17.11 -0.36 11.73
N ARG A 594 -18.01 -0.07 12.67
CA ARG A 594 -18.36 1.29 13.07
C ARG A 594 -18.14 1.47 14.56
N ASP A 595 -17.72 2.65 14.94
CA ASP A 595 -17.70 3.05 16.33
C ASP A 595 -19.07 2.90 16.98
N ASP A 596 -19.07 2.79 18.30
CA ASP A 596 -20.31 2.83 19.03
C ASP A 596 -21.07 4.12 18.72
N TYR A 597 -22.38 3.98 18.56
CA TYR A 597 -23.20 5.14 18.32
C TYR A 597 -23.17 6.10 19.54
N TRP A 598 -22.80 7.35 19.29
CA TRP A 598 -22.58 8.37 20.32
C TRP A 598 -23.84 9.03 20.89
N GLY A 599 -25.03 8.73 20.34
CA GLY A 599 -26.32 9.27 20.76
C GLY A 599 -27.25 8.25 21.41
N SER A 600 -28.35 8.75 21.99
CA SER A 600 -29.41 7.89 22.50
C SER A 600 -30.25 7.35 21.37
N ARG A 601 -30.39 6.17 21.02
CA ARG A 601 -31.26 5.66 19.93
C ARG A 601 -32.76 5.92 20.21
N ASP A 602 -33.14 7.15 20.51
CA ASP A 602 -34.53 7.54 20.71
C ASP A 602 -34.90 8.79 19.91
N GLU A 603 -36.19 9.09 19.85
CA GLU A 603 -36.72 10.19 19.03
C GLU A 603 -36.40 11.58 19.58
N SER A 604 -35.97 11.69 20.82
CA SER A 604 -35.60 12.96 21.46
C SER A 604 -34.20 13.44 21.05
N ASP A 605 -33.39 12.57 20.48
CA ASP A 605 -32.06 12.91 19.96
C ASP A 605 -32.19 13.48 18.55
N ALA A 606 -31.87 14.75 18.40
CA ALA A 606 -31.98 15.47 17.14
C ALA A 606 -31.18 14.82 15.98
N HIS A 607 -30.04 14.21 16.29
CA HIS A 607 -29.20 13.51 15.30
C HIS A 607 -29.89 12.28 14.72
N ASN A 608 -30.77 11.62 15.51
CA ASN A 608 -31.49 10.44 15.06
C ASN A 608 -32.53 10.73 13.99
N ALA A 609 -33.06 11.96 13.93
CA ALA A 609 -34.12 12.32 12.98
C ALA A 609 -33.69 12.07 11.52
N VAL A 610 -32.45 12.37 11.17
CA VAL A 610 -31.92 12.15 9.82
C VAL A 610 -31.80 10.67 9.51
N PHE A 611 -31.32 9.86 10.44
CA PHE A 611 -31.23 8.40 10.29
C PHE A 611 -32.63 7.78 10.10
N PHE A 612 -33.58 8.15 10.94
CA PHE A 612 -34.95 7.64 10.86
C PHE A 612 -35.64 8.07 9.57
N GLN A 613 -35.43 9.29 9.10
CA GLN A 613 -35.93 9.76 7.81
C GLN A 613 -35.33 8.94 6.64
N ALA A 614 -34.09 8.54 6.76
CA ALA A 614 -33.43 7.67 5.79
C ALA A 614 -33.92 6.21 5.85
N GLY A 615 -34.65 5.81 6.88
CA GLY A 615 -35.04 4.43 7.16
C GLY A 615 -33.85 3.56 7.60
N ILE A 616 -32.84 4.17 8.23
CA ILE A 616 -31.62 3.51 8.71
C ILE A 616 -31.56 3.65 10.22
N CYS A 617 -31.19 2.59 10.93
CA CYS A 617 -30.93 2.70 12.37
C CYS A 617 -29.65 3.52 12.62
N PRO A 618 -29.66 4.39 13.66
CA PRO A 618 -28.51 5.20 14.01
C PRO A 618 -27.26 4.37 14.26
N VAL A 619 -26.15 4.80 13.69
CA VAL A 619 -24.83 4.15 13.77
C VAL A 619 -23.74 5.19 13.91
N GLY A 620 -22.60 4.82 14.52
CA GLY A 620 -21.41 5.64 14.59
C GLY A 620 -20.67 5.72 13.24
N GLU A 621 -19.57 6.46 13.22
CA GLU A 621 -18.73 6.60 12.04
C GLU A 621 -18.02 5.29 11.67
N GLN A 622 -17.60 5.22 10.42
CA GLN A 622 -16.82 4.10 9.90
C GLN A 622 -15.41 4.14 10.49
N ASP A 623 -15.05 3.16 11.30
CA ASP A 623 -13.73 3.01 11.92
C ASP A 623 -12.84 2.08 11.11
N LEU A 624 -13.36 0.92 10.74
CA LEU A 624 -12.59 -0.17 10.18
C LEU A 624 -13.30 -0.86 9.01
N ILE A 625 -12.55 -1.29 8.01
CA ILE A 625 -13.05 -2.15 6.92
C ILE A 625 -12.18 -3.41 6.83
N ARG A 626 -12.79 -4.59 6.89
CA ARG A 626 -12.18 -5.87 6.59
C ARG A 626 -12.39 -6.21 5.12
N ASP A 627 -11.31 -6.21 4.35
CA ASP A 627 -11.34 -6.39 2.89
C ASP A 627 -10.51 -7.63 2.54
N GLU A 628 -11.18 -8.72 2.20
CA GLU A 628 -10.53 -9.97 1.80
C GLU A 628 -10.47 -10.09 0.28
N TYR A 629 -9.51 -10.85 -0.23
CA TYR A 629 -9.49 -11.23 -1.65
C TYR A 629 -10.70 -12.10 -1.97
N LEU A 630 -11.41 -11.73 -3.03
CA LEU A 630 -12.59 -12.43 -3.56
C LEU A 630 -12.27 -13.08 -4.89
#